data_be768fa78beeaad1d62cdbf486059184
#
_entry.id   be768fa78beeaad1d62cdbf486059184
#
_cell.length_a   1.000
_cell.length_b   1.000
_cell.length_c   1.000
_cell.angle_alpha   90.00
_cell.angle_beta   90.00
_cell.angle_gamma   90.00
#
_symmetry.space_group_name_H-M   'P 1'
#
loop_
_entity.id
_entity.type
_entity.pdbx_description
1 polymer ?
#
loop_
_entity_poly.entity_id
_entity_poly.type
_entity_poly.pdbx_seq_one_letter_code
_entity_poly.pdbx_strand_id
1 'polypeptide(L)'
;KSNELFLNLGFKSVTMDDLARELGISKKTFYIHFKDKNDLILTSIKLKIASEKQICQDCATAGANAIETLISISDFIIEQLSNVNPTLFYDLQKYHPEAWQVMQDHKWKFVYDNIHTNILQGIKEDLYRSNLDPKIIARYYVASIDNMMSPEIFPWPEFKTDSIVKQILRFQIRGLANEEGIKYIKENFNTKINE
;
A
#
# COMPACT_ATOMS: atom_id res chain seq x y z
N LYS A 1 4.09 -13.29 12.38
CA LYS A 1 3.49 -13.20 13.73
C LYS A 1 3.66 -11.83 14.38
N SER A 2 4.90 -11.27 14.57
CA SER A 2 5.07 -9.91 15.14
C SER A 2 4.33 -8.86 14.33
N ASN A 3 4.39 -8.93 13.01
CA ASN A 3 3.65 -8.03 12.12
C ASN A 3 2.13 -8.15 12.29
N GLU A 4 1.60 -9.36 12.45
CA GLU A 4 0.17 -9.61 12.68
C GLU A 4 -0.30 -8.96 13.99
N LEU A 5 0.49 -9.05 15.05
CA LEU A 5 0.18 -8.36 16.31
C LEU A 5 0.16 -6.84 16.14
N PHE A 6 1.15 -6.28 15.46
CA PHE A 6 1.18 -4.84 15.21
C PHE A 6 0.01 -4.40 14.32
N LEU A 7 -0.31 -5.16 13.27
CA LEU A 7 -1.41 -4.85 12.36
C LEU A 7 -2.77 -4.84 13.09
N ASN A 8 -2.96 -5.75 14.05
CA ASN A 8 -4.22 -5.89 14.77
C ASN A 8 -4.37 -4.93 15.96
N LEU A 9 -3.29 -4.70 16.72
CA LEU A 9 -3.33 -3.99 18.00
C LEU A 9 -2.70 -2.60 17.96
N GLY A 10 -2.04 -2.24 16.86
CA GLY A 10 -1.27 -1.00 16.74
C GLY A 10 0.11 -1.08 17.38
N PHE A 11 1.00 -0.17 16.98
CA PHE A 11 2.38 -0.18 17.50
C PHE A 11 2.44 0.20 18.98
N LYS A 12 1.60 1.10 19.44
CA LYS A 12 1.65 1.61 20.83
C LYS A 12 1.30 0.53 21.85
N SER A 13 0.28 -0.28 21.58
CA SER A 13 -0.30 -1.23 22.55
C SER A 13 0.54 -2.47 22.77
N VAL A 14 1.38 -2.88 21.81
CA VAL A 14 2.17 -4.12 21.85
C VAL A 14 3.53 -3.86 22.49
N THR A 15 3.87 -4.62 23.53
CA THR A 15 5.18 -4.57 24.19
C THR A 15 6.14 -5.63 23.65
N MET A 16 7.45 -5.49 23.94
CA MET A 16 8.44 -6.53 23.59
C MET A 16 8.18 -7.85 24.34
N ASP A 17 7.55 -7.78 25.52
CA ASP A 17 7.19 -8.94 26.31
C ASP A 17 6.00 -9.70 25.71
N ASP A 18 5.01 -8.96 25.18
CA ASP A 18 3.88 -9.56 24.45
C ASP A 18 4.37 -10.27 23.19
N LEU A 19 5.29 -9.64 22.47
CA LEU A 19 5.89 -10.24 21.26
C LEU A 19 6.70 -11.50 21.58
N ALA A 20 7.51 -11.47 22.63
CA ALA A 20 8.29 -12.65 23.05
C ALA A 20 7.38 -13.80 23.45
N ARG A 21 6.30 -13.53 24.22
CA ARG A 21 5.30 -14.52 24.63
C ARG A 21 4.58 -15.12 23.41
N GLU A 22 4.14 -14.30 22.46
CA GLU A 22 3.42 -14.76 21.28
C GLU A 22 4.31 -15.58 20.34
N LEU A 23 5.60 -15.24 20.26
CA LEU A 23 6.58 -15.98 19.45
C LEU A 23 7.07 -17.25 20.16
N GLY A 24 6.75 -17.44 21.44
CA GLY A 24 7.24 -18.57 22.23
C GLY A 24 8.76 -18.54 22.49
N ILE A 25 9.36 -17.36 22.50
CA ILE A 25 10.81 -17.17 22.74
C ILE A 25 11.05 -16.34 24.00
N SER A 26 12.28 -16.48 24.56
CA SER A 26 12.64 -15.66 25.72
C SER A 26 12.87 -14.19 25.31
N LYS A 27 12.60 -13.27 26.23
CA LYS A 27 12.94 -11.84 26.07
C LYS A 27 14.42 -11.65 25.73
N LYS A 28 15.31 -12.45 26.34
CA LYS A 28 16.74 -12.43 26.05
C LYS A 28 17.03 -12.79 24.60
N THR A 29 16.39 -13.82 24.07
CA THR A 29 16.49 -14.24 22.67
C THR A 29 16.03 -13.13 21.74
N PHE A 30 14.96 -12.42 22.11
CA PHE A 30 14.45 -11.32 21.31
C PHE A 30 15.49 -10.19 21.18
N TYR A 31 16.11 -9.79 22.28
CA TYR A 31 17.13 -8.72 22.33
C TYR A 31 18.48 -9.10 21.72
N ILE A 32 18.70 -10.38 21.33
CA ILE A 32 19.83 -10.77 20.49
C ILE A 32 19.67 -10.25 19.05
N HIS A 33 18.43 -10.17 18.56
CA HIS A 33 18.11 -9.83 17.18
C HIS A 33 17.69 -8.37 16.99
N PHE A 34 17.05 -7.78 17.99
CA PHE A 34 16.52 -6.42 17.93
C PHE A 34 16.93 -5.63 19.17
N LYS A 35 17.52 -4.48 18.94
CA LYS A 35 17.99 -3.57 20.02
C LYS A 35 16.84 -3.11 20.91
N ASP A 36 15.74 -2.73 20.29
CA ASP A 36 14.52 -2.24 20.92
C ASP A 36 13.30 -2.41 20.00
N LYS A 37 12.15 -1.92 20.43
CA LYS A 37 10.91 -1.95 19.66
C LYS A 37 10.98 -1.12 18.37
N ASN A 38 11.72 0.00 18.37
CA ASN A 38 11.86 0.85 17.19
C ASN A 38 12.66 0.13 16.11
N ASP A 39 13.73 -0.57 16.49
CA ASP A 39 14.54 -1.39 15.58
C ASP A 39 13.72 -2.53 14.95
N LEU A 40 12.88 -3.20 15.75
CA LEU A 40 11.96 -4.21 15.23
C LEU A 40 10.95 -3.63 14.23
N ILE A 41 10.33 -2.49 14.57
CA ILE A 41 9.35 -1.83 13.70
C ILE A 41 10.01 -1.38 12.40
N LEU A 42 11.18 -0.75 12.49
CA LEU A 42 11.96 -0.33 11.32
C LEU A 42 12.32 -1.51 10.41
N THR A 43 12.77 -2.61 11.00
CA THR A 43 13.08 -3.85 10.27
C THR A 43 11.83 -4.42 9.60
N SER A 44 10.71 -4.44 10.30
CA SER A 44 9.42 -4.90 9.76
C SER A 44 8.95 -4.07 8.56
N ILE A 45 9.07 -2.74 8.65
CA ILE A 45 8.75 -1.83 7.53
C ILE A 45 9.68 -2.07 6.33
N LYS A 46 10.98 -2.22 6.56
CA LYS A 46 11.95 -2.52 5.48
C LYS A 46 11.64 -3.85 4.78
N LEU A 47 11.27 -4.89 5.52
CA LEU A 47 10.88 -6.18 4.96
C LEU A 47 9.59 -6.09 4.15
N LYS A 48 8.59 -5.35 4.65
CA LYS A 48 7.35 -5.10 3.91
C LYS A 48 7.62 -4.38 2.59
N ILE A 49 8.43 -3.34 2.61
CA ILE A 49 8.85 -2.59 1.41
C ILE A 49 9.58 -3.51 0.41
N ALA A 50 10.46 -4.39 0.88
CA ALA A 50 11.17 -5.33 0.01
C ALA A 50 10.20 -6.32 -0.68
N SER A 51 9.22 -6.85 0.07
CA SER A 51 8.17 -7.72 -0.48
C SER A 51 7.31 -6.99 -1.52
N GLU A 52 6.91 -5.75 -1.25
CA GLU A 52 6.12 -4.93 -2.19
C GLU A 52 6.90 -4.66 -3.49
N LYS A 53 8.18 -4.33 -3.39
CA LYS A 53 9.05 -4.15 -4.57
C LYS A 53 9.13 -5.40 -5.43
N GLN A 54 9.28 -6.56 -4.81
CA GLN A 54 9.35 -7.84 -5.53
C GLN A 54 8.06 -8.11 -6.30
N ILE A 55 6.90 -7.91 -5.67
CA ILE A 55 5.60 -8.10 -6.31
C ILE A 55 5.40 -7.15 -7.48
N CYS A 56 5.76 -5.86 -7.32
CA CYS A 56 5.70 -4.91 -8.43
C CYS A 56 6.58 -5.33 -9.61
N GLN A 57 7.77 -5.88 -9.35
CA GLN A 57 8.66 -6.41 -10.38
C GLN A 57 8.05 -7.64 -11.08
N ASP A 58 7.48 -8.57 -10.31
CA ASP A 58 6.85 -9.78 -10.84
C ASP A 58 5.64 -9.43 -11.73
N CYS A 59 4.81 -8.48 -11.31
CA CYS A 59 3.70 -7.97 -12.12
C CYS A 59 4.19 -7.33 -13.43
N ALA A 60 5.24 -6.51 -13.38
CA ALA A 60 5.80 -5.86 -14.55
C ALA A 60 6.41 -6.85 -15.56
N THR A 61 6.96 -7.98 -15.09
CA THR A 61 7.57 -9.01 -15.95
C THR A 61 6.56 -9.99 -16.55
N ALA A 62 5.34 -10.06 -16.01
CA ALA A 62 4.29 -10.96 -16.51
C ALA A 62 3.72 -10.58 -17.88
N GLY A 63 4.19 -9.48 -18.50
CA GLY A 63 3.73 -9.02 -19.81
C GLY A 63 2.32 -8.41 -19.79
N ALA A 64 1.82 -8.05 -18.63
CA ALA A 64 0.54 -7.41 -18.42
C ALA A 64 0.52 -5.98 -19.00
N ASN A 65 -0.62 -5.55 -19.53
CA ASN A 65 -0.81 -4.16 -19.88
C ASN A 65 -0.92 -3.25 -18.65
N ALA A 66 -0.93 -1.94 -18.86
CA ALA A 66 -0.94 -0.96 -17.76
C ALA A 66 -2.14 -1.12 -16.81
N ILE A 67 -3.33 -1.47 -17.32
CA ILE A 67 -4.54 -1.69 -16.52
C ILE A 67 -4.37 -2.94 -15.66
N GLU A 68 -3.95 -4.06 -16.25
CA GLU A 68 -3.74 -5.33 -15.54
C GLU A 68 -2.70 -5.18 -14.42
N THR A 69 -1.59 -4.52 -14.72
CA THR A 69 -0.53 -4.22 -13.75
C THR A 69 -1.08 -3.41 -12.58
N LEU A 70 -1.80 -2.33 -12.86
CA LEU A 70 -2.35 -1.47 -11.81
C LEU A 70 -3.39 -2.19 -10.94
N ILE A 71 -4.26 -3.01 -11.54
CA ILE A 71 -5.26 -3.81 -10.83
C ILE A 71 -4.58 -4.87 -9.96
N SER A 72 -3.59 -5.60 -10.48
CA SER A 72 -2.89 -6.64 -9.72
C SER A 72 -2.16 -6.09 -8.50
N ILE A 73 -1.47 -4.96 -8.65
CA ILE A 73 -0.84 -4.25 -7.53
C ILE A 73 -1.90 -3.77 -6.53
N SER A 74 -3.04 -3.26 -7.02
CA SER A 74 -4.13 -2.79 -6.17
C SER A 74 -4.77 -3.91 -5.36
N ASP A 75 -5.04 -5.06 -5.97
CA ASP A 75 -5.58 -6.25 -5.30
C ASP A 75 -4.65 -6.70 -4.16
N PHE A 76 -3.34 -6.73 -4.42
CA PHE A 76 -2.35 -7.05 -3.40
C PHE A 76 -2.37 -6.04 -2.23
N ILE A 77 -2.42 -4.74 -2.52
CA ILE A 77 -2.47 -3.70 -1.48
C ILE A 77 -3.76 -3.84 -0.65
N ILE A 78 -4.91 -4.07 -1.29
CA ILE A 78 -6.20 -4.26 -0.61
C ILE A 78 -6.12 -5.46 0.33
N GLU A 79 -5.56 -6.60 -0.12
CA GLU A 79 -5.38 -7.79 0.70
C GLU A 79 -4.49 -7.50 1.92
N GLN A 80 -3.38 -6.78 1.74
CA GLN A 80 -2.47 -6.39 2.83
C GLN A 80 -3.10 -5.44 3.84
N LEU A 81 -4.05 -4.61 3.41
CA LEU A 81 -4.69 -3.58 4.25
C LEU A 81 -6.01 -4.03 4.87
N SER A 82 -6.58 -5.16 4.45
CA SER A 82 -7.91 -5.62 4.89
C SER A 82 -8.05 -5.79 6.40
N ASN A 83 -6.95 -6.12 7.10
CA ASN A 83 -6.92 -6.34 8.55
C ASN A 83 -6.05 -5.31 9.30
N VAL A 84 -5.70 -4.20 8.65
CA VAL A 84 -4.84 -3.19 9.28
C VAL A 84 -5.65 -2.27 10.17
N ASN A 85 -5.25 -2.16 11.44
CA ASN A 85 -5.81 -1.18 12.35
C ASN A 85 -5.48 0.25 11.84
N PRO A 86 -6.48 1.11 11.61
CA PRO A 86 -6.25 2.46 11.07
C PRO A 86 -5.30 3.32 11.92
N THR A 87 -5.22 3.08 13.22
CA THR A 87 -4.31 3.82 14.12
C THR A 87 -2.83 3.53 13.86
N LEU A 88 -2.52 2.44 13.12
CA LEU A 88 -1.15 2.02 12.86
C LEU A 88 -0.33 3.11 12.16
N PHE A 89 -0.90 3.76 11.17
CA PHE A 89 -0.22 4.82 10.41
C PHE A 89 0.00 6.06 11.28
N TYR A 90 -0.98 6.41 12.10
CA TYR A 90 -0.86 7.50 13.07
C TYR A 90 0.22 7.20 14.12
N ASP A 91 0.23 5.99 14.67
CA ASP A 91 1.23 5.55 15.63
C ASP A 91 2.64 5.57 15.01
N LEU A 92 2.78 5.09 13.77
CA LEU A 92 4.05 5.10 13.05
C LEU A 92 4.57 6.54 12.88
N GLN A 93 3.73 7.44 12.40
CA GLN A 93 4.08 8.84 12.20
C GLN A 93 4.48 9.53 13.49
N LYS A 94 3.73 9.31 14.57
CA LYS A 94 3.90 10.03 15.83
C LYS A 94 5.01 9.49 16.72
N TYR A 95 5.19 8.16 16.76
CA TYR A 95 6.06 7.51 17.75
C TYR A 95 7.28 6.81 17.14
N HIS A 96 7.33 6.62 15.82
CA HIS A 96 8.40 5.89 15.12
C HIS A 96 8.88 6.67 13.88
N PRO A 97 9.43 7.90 14.06
CA PRO A 97 9.71 8.82 12.95
C PRO A 97 10.72 8.27 11.93
N GLU A 98 11.68 7.44 12.35
CA GLU A 98 12.64 6.82 11.43
C GLU A 98 11.95 5.81 10.49
N ALA A 99 11.10 4.94 11.02
CA ALA A 99 10.33 3.99 10.24
C ALA A 99 9.32 4.70 9.32
N TRP A 100 8.70 5.78 9.82
CA TRP A 100 7.84 6.65 9.00
C TRP A 100 8.60 7.26 7.84
N GLN A 101 9.80 7.82 8.06
CA GLN A 101 10.61 8.40 7.00
C GLN A 101 10.99 7.37 5.92
N VAL A 102 11.35 6.15 6.30
CA VAL A 102 11.63 5.07 5.36
C VAL A 102 10.40 4.75 4.49
N MET A 103 9.21 4.73 5.09
CA MET A 103 7.97 4.52 4.35
C MET A 103 7.65 5.70 3.41
N GLN A 104 7.84 6.95 3.85
CA GLN A 104 7.65 8.14 3.01
C GLN A 104 8.65 8.17 1.84
N ASP A 105 9.92 7.83 2.07
CA ASP A 105 10.94 7.74 1.04
C ASP A 105 10.59 6.68 -0.01
N HIS A 106 10.11 5.51 0.42
CA HIS A 106 9.63 4.47 -0.47
C HIS A 106 8.45 4.98 -1.33
N LYS A 107 7.47 5.60 -0.69
CA LYS A 107 6.29 6.15 -1.35
C LYS A 107 6.66 7.20 -2.42
N TRP A 108 7.47 8.19 -2.07
CA TRP A 108 7.81 9.30 -2.96
C TRP A 108 8.87 8.99 -4.02
N LYS A 109 9.59 7.87 -3.89
CA LYS A 109 10.55 7.39 -4.89
C LYS A 109 9.97 6.23 -5.67
N PHE A 110 9.89 5.06 -5.04
CA PHE A 110 9.51 3.82 -5.72
C PHE A 110 8.06 3.80 -6.21
N VAL A 111 7.09 4.12 -5.34
CA VAL A 111 5.67 4.10 -5.74
C VAL A 111 5.41 5.18 -6.81
N TYR A 112 5.97 6.37 -6.63
CA TYR A 112 5.88 7.44 -7.64
C TYR A 112 6.40 6.99 -9.00
N ASP A 113 7.61 6.41 -9.06
CA ASP A 113 8.22 5.99 -10.32
C ASP A 113 7.41 4.88 -11.00
N ASN A 114 6.85 3.93 -10.22
CA ASN A 114 5.99 2.88 -10.76
C ASN A 114 4.68 3.44 -11.34
N ILE A 115 4.00 4.32 -10.62
CA ILE A 115 2.76 4.93 -11.11
C ILE A 115 3.04 5.81 -12.35
N HIS A 116 4.09 6.60 -12.31
CA HIS A 116 4.48 7.43 -13.46
C HIS A 116 4.75 6.58 -14.71
N THR A 117 5.52 5.48 -14.56
CA THR A 117 5.83 4.54 -15.64
C THR A 117 4.57 3.83 -16.15
N ASN A 118 3.69 3.40 -15.25
CA ASN A 118 2.41 2.78 -15.60
C ASN A 118 1.51 3.72 -16.42
N ILE A 119 1.44 5.01 -16.04
CA ILE A 119 0.65 6.00 -16.81
C ILE A 119 1.23 6.18 -18.21
N LEU A 120 2.55 6.30 -18.35
CA LEU A 120 3.21 6.40 -19.65
C LEU A 120 2.95 5.15 -20.52
N GLN A 121 3.02 3.96 -19.91
CA GLN A 121 2.71 2.69 -20.58
C GLN A 121 1.26 2.67 -21.05
N GLY A 122 0.30 2.99 -20.22
CA GLY A 122 -1.12 2.97 -20.57
C GLY A 122 -1.50 3.97 -21.67
N ILE A 123 -0.85 5.14 -21.71
CA ILE A 123 -1.00 6.10 -22.83
C ILE A 123 -0.42 5.50 -24.11
N LYS A 124 0.75 4.87 -24.06
CA LYS A 124 1.39 4.23 -25.23
C LYS A 124 0.58 3.04 -25.76
N GLU A 125 -0.12 2.31 -24.89
CA GLU A 125 -0.98 1.18 -25.23
C GLU A 125 -2.37 1.61 -25.71
N ASP A 126 -2.65 2.92 -25.76
CA ASP A 126 -3.96 3.49 -26.06
C ASP A 126 -5.10 3.01 -25.13
N LEU A 127 -4.75 2.72 -23.87
CA LEU A 127 -5.70 2.35 -22.81
C LEU A 127 -6.00 3.51 -21.86
N TYR A 128 -5.07 4.47 -21.74
CA TYR A 128 -5.24 5.66 -20.90
C TYR A 128 -5.37 6.92 -21.76
N ARG A 129 -6.01 7.93 -21.18
CA ARG A 129 -6.25 9.22 -21.83
C ARG A 129 -4.94 9.94 -22.16
N SER A 130 -4.73 10.33 -23.40
CA SER A 130 -3.52 11.00 -23.88
C SER A 130 -3.35 12.45 -23.39
N ASN A 131 -4.43 13.05 -22.88
CA ASN A 131 -4.42 14.43 -22.35
C ASN A 131 -4.03 14.54 -20.88
N LEU A 132 -3.60 13.45 -20.23
CA LEU A 132 -3.09 13.45 -18.87
C LEU A 132 -1.63 13.93 -18.84
N ASP A 133 -1.27 14.70 -17.81
CA ASP A 133 0.14 14.91 -17.46
C ASP A 133 0.57 13.80 -16.48
N PRO A 134 1.43 12.85 -16.91
CA PRO A 134 1.81 11.70 -16.07
C PRO A 134 2.49 12.10 -14.76
N LYS A 135 3.25 13.21 -14.75
CA LYS A 135 3.94 13.69 -13.56
C LYS A 135 2.98 14.26 -12.53
N ILE A 136 2.00 15.04 -12.98
CA ILE A 136 0.99 15.62 -12.09
C ILE A 136 0.12 14.51 -11.50
N ILE A 137 -0.36 13.60 -12.34
CA ILE A 137 -1.24 12.52 -11.90
C ILE A 137 -0.53 11.55 -10.96
N ALA A 138 0.71 11.16 -11.26
CA ALA A 138 1.49 10.29 -10.36
C ALA A 138 1.73 10.94 -8.99
N ARG A 139 2.02 12.25 -8.94
CA ARG A 139 2.16 12.99 -7.66
C ARG A 139 0.85 13.03 -6.88
N TYR A 140 -0.27 13.30 -7.55
CA TYR A 140 -1.58 13.31 -6.92
C TYR A 140 -1.94 11.92 -6.37
N TYR A 141 -1.69 10.85 -7.15
CA TYR A 141 -1.91 9.48 -6.73
C TYR A 141 -1.14 9.18 -5.44
N VAL A 142 0.16 9.45 -5.42
CA VAL A 142 1.02 9.21 -4.25
C VAL A 142 0.60 10.03 -3.04
N ALA A 143 0.23 11.31 -3.23
CA ALA A 143 -0.27 12.16 -2.17
C ALA A 143 -1.60 11.66 -1.57
N SER A 144 -2.47 11.05 -2.38
CA SER A 144 -3.75 10.52 -1.92
C SER A 144 -3.63 9.32 -0.97
N ILE A 145 -2.49 8.60 -0.97
CA ILE A 145 -2.27 7.43 -0.10
C ILE A 145 -2.38 7.80 1.38
N ASP A 146 -1.79 8.92 1.81
CA ASP A 146 -1.85 9.34 3.21
C ASP A 146 -3.29 9.71 3.62
N ASN A 147 -4.06 10.32 2.71
CA ASN A 147 -5.45 10.67 2.96
C ASN A 147 -6.35 9.43 3.12
N MET A 148 -6.08 8.35 2.37
CA MET A 148 -6.83 7.09 2.52
C MET A 148 -6.68 6.48 3.92
N MET A 149 -5.56 6.75 4.60
CA MET A 149 -5.25 6.23 5.93
C MET A 149 -5.52 7.23 7.05
N SER A 150 -6.06 8.42 6.74
CA SER A 150 -6.33 9.45 7.73
C SER A 150 -7.66 9.19 8.47
N PRO A 151 -7.64 8.98 9.80
CA PRO A 151 -8.87 8.83 10.59
C PRO A 151 -9.67 10.12 10.69
N GLU A 152 -9.08 11.27 10.37
CA GLU A 152 -9.78 12.56 10.32
C GLU A 152 -10.66 12.66 9.07
N ILE A 153 -10.24 12.04 7.96
CA ILE A 153 -10.99 12.02 6.70
C ILE A 153 -11.96 10.83 6.68
N PHE A 154 -11.52 9.67 7.15
CA PHE A 154 -12.29 8.43 7.18
C PHE A 154 -12.37 7.86 8.60
N PRO A 155 -13.28 8.36 9.46
CA PRO A 155 -13.37 7.93 10.86
C PRO A 155 -13.82 6.46 10.99
N TRP A 156 -13.10 5.72 11.84
CA TRP A 156 -13.46 4.37 12.24
C TRP A 156 -14.57 4.40 13.32
N PRO A 157 -15.54 3.49 13.32
CA PRO A 157 -15.72 2.31 12.45
C PRO A 157 -16.61 2.54 11.22
N GLU A 158 -16.98 3.76 10.93
CA GLU A 158 -17.87 4.11 9.81
C GLU A 158 -17.27 3.69 8.46
N PHE A 159 -15.97 3.89 8.30
CA PHE A 159 -15.24 3.52 7.08
C PHE A 159 -14.24 2.40 7.34
N LYS A 160 -14.33 1.32 6.57
CA LYS A 160 -13.34 0.24 6.59
C LYS A 160 -12.21 0.53 5.62
N THR A 161 -10.96 0.30 6.04
CA THR A 161 -9.76 0.60 5.27
C THR A 161 -9.75 -0.04 3.88
N ASP A 162 -10.11 -1.33 3.80
CA ASP A 162 -10.22 -2.05 2.53
C ASP A 162 -11.25 -1.44 1.57
N SER A 163 -12.39 -1.01 2.10
CA SER A 163 -13.44 -0.36 1.32
C SER A 163 -12.99 1.00 0.79
N ILE A 164 -12.29 1.81 1.61
CA ILE A 164 -11.75 3.11 1.20
C ILE A 164 -10.77 2.90 0.04
N VAL A 165 -9.77 2.03 0.24
CA VAL A 165 -8.73 1.76 -0.75
C VAL A 165 -9.35 1.25 -2.05
N LYS A 166 -10.26 0.27 -1.97
CA LYS A 166 -10.98 -0.28 -3.12
C LYS A 166 -11.71 0.80 -3.91
N GLN A 167 -12.45 1.68 -3.26
CA GLN A 167 -13.23 2.73 -3.94
C GLN A 167 -12.32 3.78 -4.59
N ILE A 168 -11.27 4.21 -3.91
CA ILE A 168 -10.37 5.24 -4.42
C ILE A 168 -9.55 4.70 -5.59
N LEU A 169 -9.00 3.49 -5.50
CA LEU A 169 -8.27 2.86 -6.61
C LEU A 169 -9.16 2.68 -7.85
N ARG A 170 -10.39 2.25 -7.63
CA ARG A 170 -11.40 2.12 -8.67
C ARG A 170 -11.69 3.45 -9.37
N PHE A 171 -11.86 4.52 -8.60
CA PHE A 171 -12.03 5.88 -9.12
C PHE A 171 -10.80 6.32 -9.93
N GLN A 172 -9.59 6.06 -9.42
CA GLN A 172 -8.34 6.44 -10.08
C GLN A 172 -8.14 5.69 -11.41
N ILE A 173 -8.33 4.36 -11.44
CA ILE A 173 -8.19 3.56 -12.66
C ILE A 173 -9.16 4.06 -13.74
N ARG A 174 -10.43 4.28 -13.40
CA ARG A 174 -11.42 4.83 -14.32
C ARG A 174 -11.12 6.27 -14.75
N GLY A 175 -10.51 7.04 -13.87
CA GLY A 175 -10.03 8.39 -14.19
C GLY A 175 -8.87 8.41 -15.18
N LEU A 176 -8.03 7.38 -15.19
CA LEU A 176 -6.94 7.22 -16.14
C LEU A 176 -7.41 6.70 -17.51
N ALA A 177 -8.32 5.73 -17.52
CA ALA A 177 -8.75 5.03 -18.71
C ALA A 177 -9.46 5.93 -19.74
N ASN A 178 -9.18 5.71 -21.02
CA ASN A 178 -9.96 6.19 -22.15
C ASN A 178 -11.12 5.22 -22.47
N GLU A 179 -11.81 5.40 -23.60
CA GLU A 179 -12.95 4.56 -23.99
C GLU A 179 -12.56 3.10 -24.18
N GLU A 180 -11.42 2.83 -24.83
CA GLU A 180 -10.91 1.46 -25.02
C GLU A 180 -10.47 0.84 -23.69
N GLY A 181 -9.81 1.62 -22.80
CA GLY A 181 -9.46 1.17 -21.45
C GLY A 181 -10.69 0.85 -20.60
N ILE A 182 -11.75 1.64 -20.66
CA ILE A 182 -13.02 1.35 -19.97
C ILE A 182 -13.68 0.07 -20.53
N LYS A 183 -13.65 -0.11 -21.84
CA LYS A 183 -14.15 -1.34 -22.47
C LYS A 183 -13.34 -2.55 -22.01
N TYR A 184 -12.01 -2.45 -22.03
CA TYR A 184 -11.11 -3.50 -21.56
C TYR A 184 -11.39 -3.89 -20.10
N ILE A 185 -11.57 -2.90 -19.23
CA ILE A 185 -11.91 -3.12 -17.81
C ILE A 185 -13.23 -3.89 -17.68
N LYS A 186 -14.27 -3.51 -18.44
CA LYS A 186 -15.57 -4.19 -18.40
C LYS A 186 -15.51 -5.63 -18.86
N GLU A 187 -14.75 -5.92 -19.90
CA GLU A 187 -14.63 -7.26 -20.48
C GLU A 187 -13.83 -8.22 -19.59
N ASN A 188 -12.77 -7.74 -18.94
CA ASN A 188 -11.81 -8.58 -18.25
C ASN A 188 -11.94 -8.55 -16.70
N PHE A 189 -12.55 -7.50 -16.12
CA PHE A 189 -12.59 -7.26 -14.66
C PHE A 189 -13.99 -6.93 -14.14
N ASN A 190 -15.04 -7.42 -14.79
CA ASN A 190 -16.44 -7.02 -14.57
C ASN A 190 -16.93 -7.19 -13.12
N THR A 191 -16.47 -8.21 -12.41
CA THR A 191 -16.84 -8.49 -11.01
C THR A 191 -16.03 -7.70 -9.98
N LYS A 192 -14.82 -7.28 -10.32
CA LYS A 192 -13.89 -6.63 -9.38
C LYS A 192 -14.00 -5.11 -9.33
N ILE A 193 -14.47 -4.49 -10.42
CA ILE A 193 -14.44 -3.03 -10.60
C ILE A 193 -15.85 -2.43 -10.81
N ASN A 194 -16.88 -3.23 -11.03
CA ASN A 194 -18.25 -2.74 -11.30
C ASN A 194 -19.22 -2.82 -10.12
N GLU A 195 -18.88 -3.57 -9.07
CA GLU A 195 -19.58 -3.60 -7.78
C GLU A 195 -18.85 -2.71 -6.76
#